data_41290bf05bc6c85b93d550c2695e92ad
#
_entry.id   41290bf05bc6c85b93d550c2695e92ad
#
_cell.length_a   1.000
_cell.length_b   1.000
_cell.length_c   1.000
_cell.angle_alpha   90.00
_cell.angle_beta   90.00
_cell.angle_gamma   90.00
#
_symmetry.space_group_name_H-M   'P 1'
#
loop_
_entity.id
_entity.type
_entity.pdbx_description
1 polymer ?
#
loop_
_entity_poly.entity_id
_entity_poly.type
_entity_poly.pdbx_seq_one_letter_code
_entity_poly.pdbx_strand_id
1 'polypeptide(L)'
;MTEKKTGTSIRKKLLLSYFAIVALILIVGIIGIYNIREVYSNGNEILVNNLRSVEYLKSINQNVKEIDQSVISMMSDLDIAYHQSYVDKITNLQQENEQLMKEYSELKVTQLEKRRYNQCRLSILTFNKQIRSIVEAIDAGDMEGAIGSYEQELMPAKACTYELIEAIVELSTANANSKNEENHQIYQNIIWMICFTMLFSIIVAIEITMRMSNYFTSKLGSIQQLAKRISEYNISDDIQGMENDEFGKTMEALNDSQFMMRDLLEKIIDESATISDTGEEVSLAVRKSNQRIEAVNVKVYDAGVKSKEMTEIVNHVLENRSLDTDTVKLLKQIITNSEVTKNDLETVQAELTGIAMYLEQIGITSDYQNEIANSHKEQVKKFKV
;
A
#
# COMPACT_ATOMS: atom_id res chain seq x y z
N MET A 1 9.22 -34.67 3.27
CA MET A 1 9.83 -33.50 2.58
C MET A 1 8.72 -32.74 1.88
N THR A 2 8.13 -31.75 2.53
CA THR A 2 7.07 -30.92 1.95
C THR A 2 7.74 -29.83 1.11
N GLU A 3 7.43 -29.78 -0.19
CA GLU A 3 7.87 -28.69 -1.07
C GLU A 3 7.43 -27.35 -0.47
N LYS A 4 8.38 -26.58 0.01
CA LYS A 4 8.16 -25.18 0.39
C LYS A 4 7.79 -24.44 -0.89
N LYS A 5 6.49 -24.20 -1.13
CA LYS A 5 6.03 -23.30 -2.19
C LYS A 5 6.70 -21.95 -2.02
N THR A 6 7.46 -21.52 -3.02
CA THR A 6 8.12 -20.20 -3.04
C THR A 6 7.08 -19.08 -3.06
N GLY A 7 6.61 -18.69 -1.89
CA GLY A 7 5.73 -17.53 -1.73
C GLY A 7 6.55 -16.24 -1.77
N THR A 8 6.15 -15.29 -2.61
CA THR A 8 6.70 -13.94 -2.54
C THR A 8 6.13 -13.23 -1.33
N SER A 9 6.99 -12.50 -0.56
CA SER A 9 6.58 -11.69 0.59
C SER A 9 5.36 -10.81 0.27
N ILE A 10 4.44 -10.71 1.22
CA ILE A 10 3.24 -9.87 1.16
C ILE A 10 3.60 -8.43 0.79
N ARG A 11 4.67 -7.90 1.38
CA ARG A 11 5.20 -6.57 1.07
C ARG A 11 5.51 -6.40 -0.43
N LYS A 12 6.13 -7.41 -1.06
CA LYS A 12 6.42 -7.37 -2.51
C LYS A 12 5.15 -7.44 -3.35
N LYS A 13 4.18 -8.26 -2.98
CA LYS A 13 2.88 -8.36 -3.67
C LYS A 13 2.12 -7.04 -3.60
N LEU A 14 2.08 -6.39 -2.43
CA LEU A 14 1.47 -5.07 -2.23
C LEU A 14 2.18 -3.98 -3.04
N LEU A 15 3.50 -3.89 -2.95
CA LEU A 15 4.28 -2.91 -3.69
C LEU A 15 4.09 -3.06 -5.20
N LEU A 16 4.07 -4.30 -5.72
CA LEU A 16 3.85 -4.56 -7.14
C LEU A 16 2.45 -4.12 -7.59
N SER A 17 1.42 -4.38 -6.78
CA SER A 17 0.04 -3.97 -7.08
C SER A 17 -0.12 -2.45 -7.09
N TYR A 18 0.45 -1.74 -6.11
CA TYR A 18 0.44 -0.27 -6.09
C TYR A 18 1.24 0.32 -7.24
N PHE A 19 2.41 -0.25 -7.53
CA PHE A 19 3.24 0.20 -8.66
C PHE A 19 2.50 0.05 -9.99
N ALA A 20 1.77 -1.05 -10.19
CA ALA A 20 0.96 -1.25 -11.40
C ALA A 20 -0.14 -0.18 -11.54
N ILE A 21 -0.83 0.17 -10.45
CA ILE A 21 -1.84 1.23 -10.46
C ILE A 21 -1.22 2.59 -10.77
N VAL A 22 -0.09 2.93 -10.12
CA VAL A 22 0.64 4.19 -10.37
C VAL A 22 1.12 4.27 -11.82
N ALA A 23 1.65 3.17 -12.36
CA ALA A 23 2.08 3.10 -13.75
C ALA A 23 0.92 3.37 -14.74
N LEU A 24 -0.26 2.81 -14.49
CA LEU A 24 -1.47 3.07 -15.28
C LEU A 24 -1.86 4.56 -15.24
N ILE A 25 -1.85 5.20 -14.08
CA ILE A 25 -2.14 6.63 -13.94
C ILE A 25 -1.14 7.47 -14.73
N LEU A 26 0.16 7.14 -14.65
CA LEU A 26 1.20 7.85 -15.39
C LEU A 26 1.02 7.70 -16.91
N ILE A 27 0.69 6.51 -17.40
CA ILE A 27 0.41 6.27 -18.82
C ILE A 27 -0.73 7.15 -19.31
N VAL A 28 -1.85 7.20 -18.59
CA VAL A 28 -3.00 8.05 -18.91
C VAL A 28 -2.60 9.53 -18.93
N GLY A 29 -1.81 9.98 -17.95
CA GLY A 29 -1.31 11.36 -17.88
C GLY A 29 -0.40 11.72 -19.06
N ILE A 30 0.53 10.86 -19.45
CA ILE A 30 1.45 11.08 -20.56
C ILE A 30 0.68 11.16 -21.90
N ILE A 31 -0.27 10.24 -22.12
CA ILE A 31 -1.13 10.26 -23.31
C ILE A 31 -1.93 11.58 -23.38
N GLY A 32 -2.49 12.02 -22.25
CA GLY A 32 -3.24 13.29 -22.18
C GLY A 32 -2.37 14.50 -22.55
N ILE A 33 -1.18 14.60 -21.99
CA ILE A 33 -0.25 15.72 -22.27
C ILE A 33 0.19 15.74 -23.73
N TYR A 34 0.53 14.59 -24.29
CA TYR A 34 0.94 14.48 -25.69
C TYR A 34 -0.16 14.99 -26.65
N ASN A 35 -1.39 14.55 -26.45
CA ASN A 35 -2.54 14.89 -27.25
C ASN A 35 -2.94 16.37 -27.14
N ILE A 36 -2.90 16.95 -25.93
CA ILE A 36 -3.17 18.38 -25.72
C ILE A 36 -2.14 19.24 -26.48
N ARG A 37 -0.88 18.82 -26.51
CA ARG A 37 0.16 19.53 -27.26
C ARG A 37 -0.10 19.54 -28.76
N GLU A 38 -0.60 18.46 -29.31
CA GLU A 38 -0.95 18.37 -30.73
C GLU A 38 -2.12 19.31 -31.11
N VAL A 39 -3.20 19.29 -30.31
CA VAL A 39 -4.35 20.20 -30.51
C VAL A 39 -3.92 21.68 -30.41
N TYR A 40 -3.07 21.99 -29.41
CA TYR A 40 -2.54 23.37 -29.25
C TYR A 40 -1.69 23.79 -30.46
N SER A 41 -0.82 22.91 -30.96
CA SER A 41 0.04 23.18 -32.11
C SER A 41 -0.80 23.48 -33.37
N ASN A 42 -1.81 22.68 -33.65
CA ASN A 42 -2.72 22.86 -34.77
C ASN A 42 -3.54 24.16 -34.66
N GLY A 43 -4.06 24.44 -33.45
CA GLY A 43 -4.80 25.69 -33.20
C GLY A 43 -3.93 26.93 -33.40
N ASN A 44 -2.68 26.89 -32.94
CA ASN A 44 -1.75 27.99 -33.16
C ASN A 44 -1.36 28.18 -34.63
N GLU A 45 -1.23 27.09 -35.40
CA GLU A 45 -0.97 27.16 -36.83
C GLU A 45 -2.15 27.82 -37.61
N ILE A 46 -3.38 27.49 -37.27
CA ILE A 46 -4.56 28.12 -37.79
C ILE A 46 -4.55 29.64 -37.55
N LEU A 47 -4.30 30.04 -36.30
CA LEU A 47 -4.31 31.44 -35.89
C LEU A 47 -3.16 32.25 -36.54
N VAL A 48 -1.94 31.76 -36.45
CA VAL A 48 -0.75 32.53 -36.84
C VAL A 48 -0.54 32.54 -38.34
N ASN A 49 -0.83 31.44 -39.03
CA ASN A 49 -0.58 31.39 -40.48
C ASN A 49 -1.82 31.67 -41.29
N ASN A 50 -2.92 30.97 -41.07
CA ASN A 50 -4.07 31.06 -41.98
C ASN A 50 -4.92 32.32 -41.75
N LEU A 51 -5.23 32.68 -40.49
CA LEU A 51 -6.02 33.88 -40.21
C LEU A 51 -5.25 35.16 -40.53
N ARG A 52 -3.95 35.24 -40.19
CA ARG A 52 -3.13 36.40 -40.59
C ARG A 52 -2.94 36.52 -42.07
N SER A 53 -2.83 35.40 -42.80
CA SER A 53 -2.81 35.37 -44.25
C SER A 53 -4.03 36.06 -44.82
N VAL A 54 -5.23 35.71 -44.35
CA VAL A 54 -6.50 36.32 -44.78
C VAL A 54 -6.58 37.79 -44.41
N GLU A 55 -6.12 38.17 -43.21
CA GLU A 55 -6.10 39.58 -42.74
C GLU A 55 -5.22 40.44 -43.64
N TYR A 56 -3.96 40.04 -43.87
CA TYR A 56 -3.04 40.81 -44.74
C TYR A 56 -3.56 40.96 -46.16
N LEU A 57 -4.09 39.88 -46.74
CA LEU A 57 -4.66 39.94 -48.11
C LEU A 57 -5.91 40.80 -48.21
N LYS A 58 -6.78 40.81 -47.21
CA LYS A 58 -7.93 41.70 -47.15
C LYS A 58 -7.53 43.16 -47.00
N SER A 59 -6.50 43.46 -46.20
CA SER A 59 -5.94 44.81 -46.08
C SER A 59 -5.35 45.29 -47.42
N ILE A 60 -4.57 44.42 -48.10
CA ILE A 60 -4.03 44.73 -49.43
C ILE A 60 -5.17 44.99 -50.42
N ASN A 61 -6.24 44.17 -50.40
CA ASN A 61 -7.40 44.35 -51.26
C ASN A 61 -8.09 45.68 -51.01
N GLN A 62 -8.23 46.06 -49.74
CA GLN A 62 -8.80 47.37 -49.37
C GLN A 62 -7.93 48.53 -49.86
N ASN A 63 -6.62 48.43 -49.68
CA ASN A 63 -5.67 49.44 -50.11
C ASN A 63 -5.67 49.60 -51.63
N VAL A 64 -5.76 48.49 -52.41
CA VAL A 64 -5.92 48.53 -53.89
C VAL A 64 -7.19 49.25 -54.27
N LYS A 65 -8.33 49.05 -53.59
CA LYS A 65 -9.59 49.81 -53.83
C LYS A 65 -9.42 51.30 -53.54
N GLU A 66 -8.77 51.65 -52.45
CA GLU A 66 -8.55 53.05 -52.08
C GLU A 66 -7.59 53.75 -53.00
N ILE A 67 -6.56 53.07 -53.51
CA ILE A 67 -5.66 53.58 -54.55
C ILE A 67 -6.46 53.88 -55.84
N ASP A 68 -7.27 52.92 -56.31
CA ASP A 68 -8.14 53.08 -57.51
C ASP A 68 -9.06 54.26 -57.34
N GLN A 69 -9.75 54.41 -56.20
CA GLN A 69 -10.60 55.55 -55.94
C GLN A 69 -9.82 56.87 -55.92
N SER A 70 -8.62 56.90 -55.41
CA SER A 70 -7.77 58.08 -55.40
C SER A 70 -7.38 58.49 -56.84
N VAL A 71 -7.08 57.51 -57.73
CA VAL A 71 -6.81 57.80 -59.15
C VAL A 71 -8.06 58.34 -59.87
N ILE A 72 -9.24 57.75 -59.65
CA ILE A 72 -10.51 58.24 -60.22
C ILE A 72 -10.79 59.68 -59.77
N SER A 73 -10.59 59.95 -58.45
CA SER A 73 -10.80 61.29 -57.92
C SER A 73 -9.84 62.31 -58.55
N MET A 74 -8.58 61.93 -58.73
CA MET A 74 -7.53 62.70 -59.34
C MET A 74 -7.86 63.06 -60.81
N MET A 75 -8.44 62.12 -61.59
CA MET A 75 -8.92 62.33 -62.98
C MET A 75 -10.19 63.21 -63.05
N SER A 76 -11.00 63.20 -61.98
CA SER A 76 -12.26 63.92 -61.89
C SER A 76 -12.15 65.33 -61.28
N ASP A 77 -11.10 65.60 -60.53
CA ASP A 77 -10.92 66.89 -59.85
C ASP A 77 -10.13 67.84 -60.71
N LEU A 78 -10.80 69.00 -61.04
CA LEU A 78 -10.21 70.05 -61.83
C LEU A 78 -9.20 70.94 -61.05
N ASP A 79 -9.14 70.81 -59.74
CA ASP A 79 -8.25 71.63 -58.92
C ASP A 79 -6.91 70.87 -58.63
N ILE A 80 -5.90 71.28 -59.35
CA ILE A 80 -4.53 70.71 -59.21
C ILE A 80 -3.98 70.77 -57.85
N ALA A 81 -4.47 71.69 -56.97
CA ALA A 81 -4.01 71.82 -55.61
C ALA A 81 -4.29 70.56 -54.75
N TYR A 82 -5.26 69.72 -55.08
CA TYR A 82 -5.59 68.46 -54.43
C TYR A 82 -4.82 67.25 -54.97
N HIS A 83 -4.27 67.35 -56.18
CA HIS A 83 -3.57 66.26 -56.85
C HIS A 83 -2.42 65.71 -55.94
N GLN A 84 -1.64 66.58 -55.34
CA GLN A 84 -0.55 66.14 -54.44
C GLN A 84 -1.07 65.29 -53.28
N SER A 85 -2.19 65.65 -52.69
CA SER A 85 -2.84 64.91 -51.60
C SER A 85 -3.22 63.47 -52.02
N TYR A 86 -3.71 63.28 -53.24
CA TYR A 86 -4.02 61.96 -53.79
C TYR A 86 -2.75 61.18 -54.06
N VAL A 87 -1.69 61.78 -54.59
CA VAL A 87 -0.40 61.14 -54.80
C VAL A 87 0.21 60.67 -53.52
N ASP A 88 0.18 61.53 -52.49
CA ASP A 88 0.70 61.17 -51.15
C ASP A 88 -0.09 60.00 -50.56
N LYS A 89 -1.43 60.00 -50.67
CA LYS A 89 -2.27 58.88 -50.21
C LYS A 89 -1.97 57.59 -50.99
N ILE A 90 -1.84 57.64 -52.32
CA ILE A 90 -1.49 56.47 -53.15
C ILE A 90 -0.14 55.93 -52.70
N THR A 91 0.86 56.78 -52.52
CA THR A 91 2.21 56.37 -52.10
C THR A 91 2.22 55.68 -50.73
N ASN A 92 1.50 56.24 -49.77
CA ASN A 92 1.38 55.66 -48.44
C ASN A 92 0.72 54.28 -48.47
N LEU A 93 -0.38 54.12 -49.24
CA LEU A 93 -1.07 52.80 -49.38
C LEU A 93 -0.21 51.77 -50.11
N GLN A 94 0.61 52.21 -51.10
CA GLN A 94 1.57 51.32 -51.76
C GLN A 94 2.66 50.84 -50.80
N GLN A 95 3.19 51.73 -49.96
CA GLN A 95 4.18 51.36 -48.94
C GLN A 95 3.60 50.39 -47.90
N GLU A 96 2.35 50.64 -47.47
CA GLU A 96 1.65 49.73 -46.57
C GLU A 96 1.45 48.34 -47.22
N ASN A 97 1.06 48.30 -48.49
CA ASN A 97 0.96 47.05 -49.25
C ASN A 97 2.29 46.30 -49.35
N GLU A 98 3.41 47.00 -49.53
CA GLU A 98 4.76 46.39 -49.52
C GLU A 98 5.08 45.77 -48.18
N GLN A 99 4.74 46.45 -47.09
CA GLN A 99 4.92 45.92 -45.73
C GLN A 99 4.06 44.67 -45.50
N LEU A 100 2.77 44.74 -45.81
CA LEU A 100 1.84 43.61 -45.69
C LEU A 100 2.27 42.39 -46.54
N MET A 101 2.76 42.64 -47.76
CA MET A 101 3.31 41.58 -48.62
C MET A 101 4.56 40.97 -48.03
N LYS A 102 5.45 41.73 -47.39
CA LYS A 102 6.60 41.22 -46.68
C LYS A 102 6.18 40.33 -45.51
N GLU A 103 5.27 40.80 -44.66
CA GLU A 103 4.75 40.05 -43.53
C GLU A 103 4.05 38.74 -43.96
N TYR A 104 3.29 38.78 -45.03
CA TYR A 104 2.71 37.56 -45.63
C TYR A 104 3.77 36.57 -46.06
N SER A 105 4.88 37.02 -46.63
CA SER A 105 5.96 36.15 -47.12
C SER A 105 6.66 35.38 -46.03
N GLU A 106 6.56 35.84 -44.78
CA GLU A 106 7.12 35.20 -43.57
C GLU A 106 6.21 34.12 -42.99
N LEU A 107 4.93 34.07 -43.44
CA LEU A 107 3.98 33.06 -42.97
C LEU A 107 4.30 31.66 -43.52
N LYS A 108 4.01 30.65 -42.73
CA LYS A 108 4.08 29.24 -43.13
C LYS A 108 2.78 28.88 -43.87
N VAL A 109 2.79 29.04 -45.17
CA VAL A 109 1.66 28.74 -46.05
C VAL A 109 1.93 27.52 -46.93
N THR A 110 0.89 26.92 -47.51
CA THR A 110 1.04 25.78 -48.41
C THR A 110 1.78 26.17 -49.71
N GLN A 111 2.34 25.18 -50.39
CA GLN A 111 3.03 25.41 -51.68
C GLN A 111 2.11 26.02 -52.73
N LEU A 112 0.84 25.68 -52.70
CA LEU A 112 -0.17 26.22 -53.60
C LEU A 112 -0.45 27.70 -53.29
N GLU A 113 -0.64 28.05 -52.03
CA GLU A 113 -0.77 29.45 -51.59
C GLU A 113 0.44 30.27 -51.98
N LYS A 114 1.64 29.73 -51.74
CA LYS A 114 2.89 30.42 -52.11
C LYS A 114 3.00 30.70 -53.61
N ARG A 115 2.56 29.78 -54.47
CA ARG A 115 2.53 30.01 -55.92
C ARG A 115 1.53 31.08 -56.27
N ARG A 116 0.31 31.03 -55.72
CA ARG A 116 -0.73 32.05 -55.95
C ARG A 116 -0.32 33.42 -55.44
N TYR A 117 0.30 33.46 -54.26
CA TYR A 117 0.83 34.70 -53.71
C TYR A 117 1.89 35.34 -54.63
N ASN A 118 2.82 34.57 -55.19
CA ASN A 118 3.81 35.08 -56.12
C ASN A 118 3.16 35.67 -57.38
N GLN A 119 2.09 35.07 -57.88
CA GLN A 119 1.28 35.61 -59.01
C GLN A 119 0.62 36.93 -58.59
N CYS A 120 -0.03 36.98 -57.43
CA CYS A 120 -0.63 38.15 -56.85
C CYS A 120 0.37 39.32 -56.70
N ARG A 121 1.56 39.03 -56.19
CA ARG A 121 2.65 40.00 -56.01
C ARG A 121 3.06 40.60 -57.36
N LEU A 122 3.18 39.81 -58.41
CA LEU A 122 3.47 40.29 -59.74
C LEU A 122 2.32 41.17 -60.32
N SER A 123 1.08 40.79 -60.05
CA SER A 123 -0.09 41.58 -60.46
C SER A 123 -0.13 42.94 -59.75
N ILE A 124 0.16 43.00 -58.44
CA ILE A 124 0.27 44.27 -57.69
C ILE A 124 1.40 45.16 -58.23
N LEU A 125 2.53 44.58 -58.57
CA LEU A 125 3.63 45.36 -59.20
C LEU A 125 3.21 45.94 -60.55
N THR A 126 2.44 45.18 -61.36
CA THR A 126 1.90 45.67 -62.64
C THR A 126 0.89 46.77 -62.38
N PHE A 127 -0.07 46.58 -61.46
CA PHE A 127 -1.04 47.59 -61.04
C PHE A 127 -0.36 48.90 -60.60
N ASN A 128 0.66 48.82 -59.71
CA ASN A 128 1.43 49.98 -59.26
C ASN A 128 2.16 50.70 -60.39
N LYS A 129 2.64 49.95 -61.43
CA LYS A 129 3.28 50.53 -62.57
C LYS A 129 2.28 51.30 -63.40
N GLN A 130 1.07 50.78 -63.65
CA GLN A 130 0.01 51.47 -64.40
C GLN A 130 -0.51 52.74 -63.68
N ILE A 131 -0.65 52.66 -62.31
CA ILE A 131 -0.94 53.85 -61.50
C ILE A 131 0.06 54.96 -61.75
N ARG A 132 1.37 54.63 -61.72
CA ARG A 132 2.43 55.62 -61.96
C ARG A 132 2.30 56.24 -63.36
N SER A 133 2.08 55.45 -64.42
CA SER A 133 1.89 55.96 -65.76
C SER A 133 0.71 56.92 -65.91
N ILE A 134 -0.40 56.61 -65.18
CA ILE A 134 -1.61 57.48 -65.20
C ILE A 134 -1.35 58.81 -64.48
N VAL A 135 -0.64 58.72 -63.24
CA VAL A 135 -0.30 59.89 -62.47
C VAL A 135 0.64 60.83 -63.33
N GLU A 136 1.66 60.25 -63.98
CA GLU A 136 2.53 60.99 -64.89
C GLU A 136 1.81 61.66 -66.05
N ALA A 137 0.78 61.00 -66.65
CA ALA A 137 -0.03 61.60 -67.72
C ALA A 137 -0.92 62.76 -67.22
N ILE A 138 -1.52 62.60 -66.01
CA ILE A 138 -2.32 63.67 -65.36
C ILE A 138 -1.46 64.89 -65.12
N ASP A 139 -0.25 64.71 -64.55
CA ASP A 139 0.69 65.75 -64.19
C ASP A 139 1.23 66.47 -65.44
N ALA A 140 1.29 65.77 -66.63
CA ALA A 140 1.64 66.30 -67.93
C ALA A 140 0.46 67.03 -68.61
N GLY A 141 -0.75 66.99 -68.01
CA GLY A 141 -1.97 67.59 -68.58
C GLY A 141 -2.66 66.74 -69.72
N ASP A 142 -2.15 65.51 -69.92
CA ASP A 142 -2.71 64.54 -70.88
C ASP A 142 -3.84 63.73 -70.25
N MET A 143 -4.97 64.34 -70.04
CA MET A 143 -6.13 63.69 -69.40
C MET A 143 -6.75 62.59 -70.31
N GLU A 144 -6.70 62.75 -71.66
CA GLU A 144 -7.19 61.75 -72.54
C GLU A 144 -6.35 60.48 -72.54
N GLY A 145 -5.01 60.64 -72.50
CA GLY A 145 -4.08 59.53 -72.33
C GLY A 145 -4.23 58.86 -70.96
N ALA A 146 -4.46 59.63 -69.91
CA ALA A 146 -4.71 59.12 -68.56
C ALA A 146 -5.98 58.25 -68.47
N ILE A 147 -7.10 58.71 -69.06
CA ILE A 147 -8.36 57.96 -69.15
C ILE A 147 -8.19 56.69 -70.00
N GLY A 148 -7.51 56.79 -71.11
CA GLY A 148 -7.23 55.63 -71.98
C GLY A 148 -6.40 54.55 -71.24
N SER A 149 -5.32 54.95 -70.53
CA SER A 149 -4.51 54.03 -69.73
C SER A 149 -5.27 53.44 -68.54
N TYR A 150 -6.15 54.24 -67.95
CA TYR A 150 -7.03 53.72 -66.89
C TYR A 150 -7.93 52.58 -67.37
N GLU A 151 -8.65 52.81 -68.47
CA GLU A 151 -9.63 51.83 -69.01
C GLU A 151 -8.92 50.59 -69.60
N GLN A 152 -7.86 50.77 -70.36
CA GLN A 152 -7.26 49.69 -71.13
C GLN A 152 -6.20 48.89 -70.35
N GLU A 153 -5.51 49.51 -69.35
CA GLU A 153 -4.41 48.90 -68.66
C GLU A 153 -4.68 48.72 -67.19
N LEU A 154 -5.15 49.79 -66.48
CA LEU A 154 -5.33 49.71 -65.02
C LEU A 154 -6.53 48.87 -64.58
N MET A 155 -7.69 49.04 -65.26
CA MET A 155 -8.89 48.26 -64.94
C MET A 155 -8.69 46.75 -65.10
N PRO A 156 -8.04 46.21 -66.13
CA PRO A 156 -7.73 44.78 -66.23
C PRO A 156 -6.71 44.36 -65.21
N ALA A 157 -5.66 45.16 -64.92
CA ALA A 157 -4.66 44.84 -63.91
C ALA A 157 -5.29 44.79 -62.51
N LYS A 158 -6.17 45.73 -62.17
CA LYS A 158 -6.94 45.73 -60.90
C LYS A 158 -7.86 44.51 -60.81
N ALA A 159 -8.59 44.15 -61.83
CA ALA A 159 -9.45 42.98 -61.83
C ALA A 159 -8.67 41.69 -61.59
N CYS A 160 -7.54 41.53 -62.30
CA CYS A 160 -6.64 40.40 -62.06
C CYS A 160 -6.08 40.37 -60.66
N THR A 161 -5.72 41.51 -60.05
CA THR A 161 -5.22 41.60 -58.68
C THR A 161 -6.30 41.16 -57.67
N TYR A 162 -7.55 41.64 -57.87
CA TYR A 162 -8.66 41.20 -56.99
C TYR A 162 -8.94 39.71 -57.07
N GLU A 163 -8.98 39.15 -58.28
CA GLU A 163 -9.24 37.72 -58.50
C GLU A 163 -8.15 36.86 -57.82
N LEU A 164 -6.86 37.27 -57.94
CA LEU A 164 -5.77 36.55 -57.32
C LEU A 164 -5.77 36.65 -55.78
N ILE A 165 -6.10 37.83 -55.24
CA ILE A 165 -6.24 38.01 -53.79
C ILE A 165 -7.38 37.14 -53.27
N GLU A 166 -8.54 37.18 -53.92
CA GLU A 166 -9.72 36.41 -53.51
C GLU A 166 -9.46 34.90 -53.57
N ALA A 167 -8.79 34.42 -54.61
CA ALA A 167 -8.38 33.02 -54.74
C ALA A 167 -7.45 32.55 -53.62
N ILE A 168 -6.56 33.44 -53.14
CA ILE A 168 -5.66 33.09 -51.99
C ILE A 168 -6.44 33.13 -50.70
N VAL A 169 -7.35 34.11 -50.51
CA VAL A 169 -8.21 34.19 -49.30
C VAL A 169 -9.09 32.95 -49.18
N GLU A 170 -9.71 32.52 -50.27
CA GLU A 170 -10.48 31.27 -50.31
C GLU A 170 -9.63 30.06 -49.94
N LEU A 171 -8.43 29.96 -50.55
CA LEU A 171 -7.51 28.84 -50.27
C LEU A 171 -7.05 28.84 -48.81
N SER A 172 -6.66 29.98 -48.25
CA SER A 172 -6.27 30.10 -46.86
C SER A 172 -7.43 29.79 -45.91
N THR A 173 -8.64 30.21 -46.25
CA THR A 173 -9.86 29.92 -45.49
C THR A 173 -10.20 28.43 -45.54
N ALA A 174 -10.12 27.82 -46.72
CA ALA A 174 -10.33 26.38 -46.89
C ALA A 174 -9.31 25.54 -46.10
N ASN A 175 -8.04 25.95 -46.14
CA ASN A 175 -7.00 25.30 -45.36
C ASN A 175 -7.25 25.45 -43.85
N ALA A 176 -7.66 26.63 -43.39
CA ALA A 176 -8.00 26.84 -41.96
C ALA A 176 -9.16 25.95 -41.52
N ASN A 177 -10.23 25.86 -42.35
CA ASN A 177 -11.38 25.02 -42.08
C ASN A 177 -11.02 23.52 -42.07
N SER A 178 -10.21 23.08 -43.05
CA SER A 178 -9.74 21.69 -43.10
C SER A 178 -8.92 21.31 -41.84
N LYS A 179 -8.01 22.19 -41.42
CA LYS A 179 -7.25 21.99 -40.20
C LYS A 179 -8.10 22.04 -38.94
N ASN A 180 -9.11 22.87 -38.89
CA ASN A 180 -10.04 22.92 -37.77
C ASN A 180 -10.89 21.64 -37.68
N GLU A 181 -11.31 21.09 -38.81
CA GLU A 181 -12.04 19.82 -38.87
C GLU A 181 -11.15 18.65 -38.43
N GLU A 182 -9.90 18.60 -38.93
CA GLU A 182 -8.89 17.63 -38.47
C GLU A 182 -8.67 17.74 -36.96
N ASN A 183 -8.53 18.94 -36.43
CA ASN A 183 -8.36 19.21 -35.02
C ASN A 183 -9.57 18.74 -34.18
N HIS A 184 -10.80 18.93 -34.74
CA HIS A 184 -12.03 18.44 -34.13
C HIS A 184 -12.05 16.90 -34.05
N GLN A 185 -11.65 16.20 -35.10
CA GLN A 185 -11.55 14.75 -35.14
C GLN A 185 -10.50 14.23 -34.17
N ILE A 186 -9.32 14.87 -34.12
CA ILE A 186 -8.27 14.56 -33.17
C ILE A 186 -8.81 14.71 -31.74
N TYR A 187 -9.48 15.82 -31.44
CA TYR A 187 -10.08 16.08 -30.12
C TYR A 187 -11.10 15.00 -29.71
N GLN A 188 -12.00 14.61 -30.62
CA GLN A 188 -12.96 13.53 -30.35
C GLN A 188 -12.26 12.19 -30.10
N ASN A 189 -11.27 11.84 -30.90
CA ASN A 189 -10.49 10.62 -30.72
C ASN A 189 -9.74 10.61 -29.37
N ILE A 190 -9.21 11.75 -28.96
CA ILE A 190 -8.57 11.94 -27.66
C ILE A 190 -9.55 11.67 -26.51
N ILE A 191 -10.75 12.25 -26.56
CA ILE A 191 -11.78 12.03 -25.55
C ILE A 191 -12.10 10.55 -25.42
N TRP A 192 -12.38 9.88 -26.54
CA TRP A 192 -12.68 8.46 -26.53
C TRP A 192 -11.51 7.62 -26.01
N MET A 193 -10.27 7.94 -26.39
CA MET A 193 -9.07 7.26 -25.91
C MET A 193 -8.89 7.44 -24.39
N ILE A 194 -9.07 8.66 -23.86
CA ILE A 194 -8.97 8.95 -22.42
C ILE A 194 -10.09 8.21 -21.67
N CYS A 195 -11.34 8.27 -22.16
CA CYS A 195 -12.44 7.55 -21.52
C CYS A 195 -12.20 6.05 -21.48
N PHE A 196 -11.72 5.47 -22.57
CA PHE A 196 -11.43 4.04 -22.66
C PHE A 196 -10.28 3.63 -21.73
N THR A 197 -9.17 4.39 -21.75
CA THR A 197 -8.01 4.09 -20.87
C THR A 197 -8.36 4.29 -19.40
N MET A 198 -9.20 5.27 -19.07
CA MET A 198 -9.70 5.48 -17.70
C MET A 198 -10.57 4.30 -17.25
N LEU A 199 -11.53 3.89 -18.05
CA LEU A 199 -12.40 2.76 -17.76
C LEU A 199 -11.58 1.46 -17.59
N PHE A 200 -10.66 1.21 -18.53
CA PHE A 200 -9.76 0.06 -18.44
C PHE A 200 -8.92 0.08 -17.17
N SER A 201 -8.36 1.23 -16.80
CA SER A 201 -7.58 1.38 -15.56
C SER A 201 -8.40 1.10 -14.31
N ILE A 202 -9.66 1.54 -14.26
CA ILE A 202 -10.59 1.27 -13.17
C ILE A 202 -10.86 -0.24 -13.05
N ILE A 203 -11.14 -0.92 -14.16
CA ILE A 203 -11.40 -2.36 -14.18
C ILE A 203 -10.17 -3.13 -13.66
N VAL A 204 -8.98 -2.80 -14.15
CA VAL A 204 -7.72 -3.43 -13.70
C VAL A 204 -7.47 -3.18 -12.21
N ALA A 205 -7.70 -1.95 -11.73
CA ALA A 205 -7.54 -1.61 -10.32
C ALA A 205 -8.51 -2.41 -9.42
N ILE A 206 -9.77 -2.56 -9.83
CA ILE A 206 -10.77 -3.36 -9.12
C ILE A 206 -10.33 -4.83 -9.08
N GLU A 207 -9.90 -5.39 -10.20
CA GLU A 207 -9.46 -6.79 -10.29
C GLU A 207 -8.25 -7.05 -9.36
N ILE A 208 -7.26 -6.18 -9.37
CA ILE A 208 -6.09 -6.27 -8.48
C ILE A 208 -6.55 -6.21 -7.01
N THR A 209 -7.43 -5.27 -6.68
CA THR A 209 -7.95 -5.07 -5.32
C THR A 209 -8.73 -6.29 -4.83
N MET A 210 -9.61 -6.84 -5.66
CA MET A 210 -10.39 -8.05 -5.33
C MET A 210 -9.49 -9.27 -5.09
N ARG A 211 -8.51 -9.50 -5.97
CA ARG A 211 -7.55 -10.61 -5.80
C ARG A 211 -6.76 -10.46 -4.50
N MET A 212 -6.31 -9.26 -4.20
CA MET A 212 -5.53 -8.99 -2.99
C MET A 212 -6.39 -9.14 -1.74
N SER A 213 -7.62 -8.58 -1.74
CA SER A 213 -8.58 -8.71 -0.64
C SER A 213 -8.90 -10.18 -0.35
N ASN A 214 -9.22 -10.97 -1.38
CA ASN A 214 -9.52 -12.40 -1.22
C ASN A 214 -8.31 -13.18 -0.69
N TYR A 215 -7.11 -12.85 -1.15
CA TYR A 215 -5.88 -13.45 -0.64
C TYR A 215 -5.70 -13.18 0.87
N PHE A 216 -5.83 -11.92 1.29
CA PHE A 216 -5.73 -11.54 2.71
C PHE A 216 -6.81 -12.19 3.57
N THR A 217 -8.06 -12.10 3.14
CA THR A 217 -9.20 -12.66 3.88
C THR A 217 -9.06 -14.16 4.07
N SER A 218 -8.66 -14.89 3.04
CA SER A 218 -8.42 -16.34 3.12
C SER A 218 -7.30 -16.68 4.10
N LYS A 219 -6.16 -15.97 4.05
CA LYS A 219 -5.01 -16.25 4.93
C LYS A 219 -5.26 -15.87 6.38
N LEU A 220 -5.87 -14.72 6.62
CA LEU A 220 -6.29 -14.30 7.96
C LEU A 220 -7.35 -15.24 8.54
N GLY A 221 -8.30 -15.69 7.71
CA GLY A 221 -9.30 -16.66 8.11
C GLY A 221 -8.69 -17.97 8.59
N SER A 222 -7.64 -18.48 7.92
CA SER A 222 -6.92 -19.69 8.33
C SER A 222 -6.22 -19.51 9.68
N ILE A 223 -5.56 -18.36 9.92
CA ILE A 223 -4.92 -18.04 11.21
C ILE A 223 -5.96 -17.93 12.32
N GLN A 224 -7.08 -17.24 12.04
CA GLN A 224 -8.17 -17.08 13.00
C GLN A 224 -8.80 -18.42 13.36
N GLN A 225 -9.00 -19.31 12.38
CA GLN A 225 -9.55 -20.64 12.61
C GLN A 225 -8.62 -21.49 13.48
N LEU A 226 -7.29 -21.41 13.27
CA LEU A 226 -6.30 -22.07 14.09
C LEU A 226 -6.32 -21.53 15.51
N ALA A 227 -6.25 -20.21 15.70
CA ALA A 227 -6.32 -19.58 17.02
C ALA A 227 -7.59 -19.95 17.78
N LYS A 228 -8.73 -20.04 17.06
CA LYS A 228 -10.01 -20.50 17.61
C LYS A 228 -9.93 -21.94 18.09
N ARG A 229 -9.37 -22.86 17.30
CA ARG A 229 -9.19 -24.26 17.71
C ARG A 229 -8.36 -24.38 18.98
N ILE A 230 -7.23 -23.65 19.05
CA ILE A 230 -6.38 -23.63 20.24
C ILE A 230 -7.19 -23.12 21.46
N SER A 231 -8.00 -22.07 21.30
CA SER A 231 -8.85 -21.55 22.38
C SER A 231 -9.95 -22.51 22.83
N GLU A 232 -10.35 -23.43 21.97
CA GLU A 232 -11.31 -24.51 22.23
C GLU A 232 -10.61 -25.81 22.73
N TYR A 233 -9.34 -25.69 23.16
CA TYR A 233 -8.52 -26.80 23.63
C TYR A 233 -8.25 -27.89 22.58
N ASN A 234 -8.44 -27.61 21.30
CA ASN A 234 -8.18 -28.54 20.21
C ASN A 234 -6.81 -28.25 19.59
N ILE A 235 -5.82 -29.02 19.96
CA ILE A 235 -4.42 -28.93 19.51
C ILE A 235 -3.96 -30.20 18.75
N SER A 236 -4.91 -31.05 18.27
CA SER A 236 -4.58 -32.36 17.70
C SER A 236 -3.97 -32.33 16.30
N ASP A 237 -4.35 -31.34 15.46
CA ASP A 237 -4.00 -31.37 14.05
C ASP A 237 -2.80 -30.47 13.72
N ASP A 238 -1.85 -30.98 12.99
CA ASP A 238 -0.74 -30.21 12.44
C ASP A 238 -1.16 -29.41 11.21
N ILE A 239 -0.62 -28.20 11.10
CA ILE A 239 -0.90 -27.32 9.96
C ILE A 239 -0.01 -27.71 8.79
N GLN A 240 -0.64 -28.09 7.66
CA GLN A 240 0.07 -28.41 6.43
C GLN A 240 -0.07 -27.29 5.39
N GLY A 241 0.91 -27.18 4.49
CA GLY A 241 0.83 -26.31 3.32
C GLY A 241 1.12 -24.82 3.58
N MET A 242 2.04 -24.52 4.49
CA MET A 242 2.49 -23.14 4.75
C MET A 242 3.21 -22.56 3.55
N GLU A 243 2.77 -21.34 3.13
CA GLU A 243 3.49 -20.57 2.11
C GLU A 243 4.71 -19.89 2.74
N ASN A 244 5.73 -19.58 1.90
CA ASN A 244 6.93 -18.90 2.40
C ASN A 244 6.75 -17.36 2.35
N ASP A 245 5.72 -16.87 3.06
CA ASP A 245 5.44 -15.46 3.24
C ASP A 245 5.21 -15.13 4.72
N GLU A 246 4.82 -13.89 5.04
CA GLU A 246 4.62 -13.44 6.43
C GLU A 246 3.46 -14.17 7.12
N PHE A 247 2.42 -14.57 6.39
CA PHE A 247 1.33 -15.38 6.93
C PHE A 247 1.80 -16.80 7.25
N GLY A 248 2.57 -17.41 6.34
CA GLY A 248 3.14 -18.72 6.58
C GLY A 248 4.06 -18.78 7.80
N LYS A 249 4.88 -17.76 8.00
CA LYS A 249 5.72 -17.64 9.20
C LYS A 249 4.90 -17.50 10.50
N THR A 250 3.81 -16.75 10.44
CA THR A 250 2.90 -16.62 11.59
C THR A 250 2.22 -17.95 11.92
N MET A 251 1.79 -18.68 10.89
CA MET A 251 1.21 -20.01 11.06
C MET A 251 2.25 -21.02 11.58
N GLU A 252 3.50 -20.97 11.11
CA GLU A 252 4.62 -21.79 11.58
C GLU A 252 4.87 -21.55 13.09
N ALA A 253 4.94 -20.30 13.51
CA ALA A 253 5.12 -19.94 14.94
C ALA A 253 3.95 -20.41 15.81
N LEU A 254 2.72 -20.35 15.31
CA LEU A 254 1.54 -20.89 16.02
C LEU A 254 1.57 -22.40 16.10
N ASN A 255 1.99 -23.09 15.04
CA ASN A 255 2.15 -24.54 15.01
C ASN A 255 3.24 -25.00 15.98
N ASP A 256 4.37 -24.31 16.02
CA ASP A 256 5.45 -24.60 17.00
C ASP A 256 4.97 -24.40 18.44
N SER A 257 4.19 -23.34 18.69
CA SER A 257 3.57 -23.11 20.00
C SER A 257 2.59 -24.23 20.38
N GLN A 258 1.79 -24.72 19.42
CA GLN A 258 0.89 -25.83 19.60
C GLN A 258 1.66 -27.14 19.91
N PHE A 259 2.76 -27.40 19.21
CA PHE A 259 3.63 -28.53 19.46
C PHE A 259 4.24 -28.50 20.86
N MET A 260 4.81 -27.35 21.29
CA MET A 260 5.34 -27.17 22.66
C MET A 260 4.26 -27.39 23.71
N MET A 261 3.03 -26.95 23.45
CA MET A 261 1.92 -27.13 24.39
C MET A 261 1.56 -28.61 24.54
N ARG A 262 1.56 -29.41 23.44
CA ARG A 262 1.38 -30.86 23.51
C ARG A 262 2.47 -31.54 24.36
N ASP A 263 3.73 -31.24 24.10
CA ASP A 263 4.85 -31.80 24.84
C ASP A 263 4.77 -31.48 26.36
N LEU A 264 4.36 -30.25 26.69
CA LEU A 264 4.12 -29.87 28.09
C LEU A 264 2.96 -30.63 28.73
N LEU A 265 1.86 -30.81 28.00
CA LEU A 265 0.70 -31.57 28.52
C LEU A 265 1.03 -33.06 28.73
N GLU A 266 1.79 -33.69 27.81
CA GLU A 266 2.27 -35.07 27.99
C GLU A 266 3.14 -35.19 29.24
N LYS A 267 4.08 -34.26 29.44
CA LYS A 267 4.93 -34.26 30.67
C LYS A 267 4.11 -34.08 31.92
N ILE A 268 3.10 -33.21 31.94
CA ILE A 268 2.19 -33.04 33.08
C ILE A 268 1.44 -34.32 33.40
N ILE A 269 1.02 -35.08 32.36
CA ILE A 269 0.35 -36.37 32.56
C ILE A 269 1.30 -37.38 33.23
N ASP A 270 2.52 -37.51 32.70
CA ASP A 270 3.52 -38.47 33.21
C ASP A 270 3.95 -38.12 34.64
N GLU A 271 4.23 -36.82 34.90
CA GLU A 271 4.58 -36.37 36.25
C GLU A 271 3.43 -36.56 37.24
N SER A 272 2.17 -36.31 36.83
CA SER A 272 1.00 -36.54 37.66
C SER A 272 0.78 -38.03 37.96
N ALA A 273 1.07 -38.92 37.00
CA ALA A 273 1.06 -40.35 37.26
C ALA A 273 2.10 -40.75 38.27
N THR A 274 3.33 -40.25 38.13
CA THR A 274 4.44 -40.51 39.07
C THR A 274 4.13 -40.00 40.48
N ILE A 275 3.52 -38.82 40.59
CA ILE A 275 3.10 -38.26 41.89
C ILE A 275 2.04 -39.16 42.54
N SER A 276 1.06 -39.64 41.75
CA SER A 276 0.00 -40.52 42.25
C SER A 276 0.58 -41.85 42.80
N ASP A 277 1.47 -42.48 42.00
CA ASP A 277 2.14 -43.75 42.41
C ASP A 277 2.97 -43.58 43.68
N THR A 278 3.77 -42.50 43.75
CA THR A 278 4.58 -42.16 44.91
C THR A 278 3.71 -41.88 46.14
N GLY A 279 2.57 -41.20 45.94
CA GLY A 279 1.62 -40.94 47.02
C GLY A 279 1.02 -42.22 47.59
N GLU A 280 0.72 -43.22 46.79
CA GLU A 280 0.24 -44.52 47.24
C GLU A 280 1.29 -45.27 48.03
N GLU A 281 2.56 -45.28 47.57
CA GLU A 281 3.68 -45.88 48.29
C GLU A 281 3.90 -45.23 49.68
N VAL A 282 3.86 -43.87 49.71
CA VAL A 282 3.98 -43.11 50.97
C VAL A 282 2.84 -43.45 51.93
N SER A 283 1.62 -43.52 51.46
CA SER A 283 0.44 -43.88 52.25
C SER A 283 0.59 -45.30 52.86
N LEU A 284 1.10 -46.25 52.07
CA LEU A 284 1.42 -47.60 52.55
C LEU A 284 2.53 -47.59 53.62
N ALA A 285 3.59 -46.82 53.41
CA ALA A 285 4.70 -46.68 54.34
C ALA A 285 4.23 -46.08 55.68
N VAL A 286 3.37 -45.04 55.61
CA VAL A 286 2.77 -44.41 56.81
C VAL A 286 1.97 -45.46 57.64
N ARG A 287 1.06 -46.20 56.93
CA ARG A 287 0.29 -47.26 57.59
C ARG A 287 1.16 -48.31 58.31
N LYS A 288 2.18 -48.80 57.61
CA LYS A 288 3.14 -49.76 58.19
C LYS A 288 3.93 -49.18 59.40
N SER A 289 4.30 -47.93 59.31
CA SER A 289 5.01 -47.22 60.39
C SER A 289 4.14 -47.03 61.63
N ASN A 290 2.86 -46.66 61.46
CA ASN A 290 1.89 -46.54 62.50
C ASN A 290 1.67 -47.87 63.23
N GLN A 291 1.54 -49.00 62.51
CA GLN A 291 1.45 -50.33 63.09
C GLN A 291 2.69 -50.69 63.89
N ARG A 292 3.89 -50.32 63.42
CA ARG A 292 5.16 -50.54 64.17
C ARG A 292 5.23 -49.68 65.41
N ILE A 293 4.81 -48.42 65.36
CA ILE A 293 4.76 -47.56 66.57
C ILE A 293 3.85 -48.15 67.63
N GLU A 294 2.66 -48.64 67.23
CA GLU A 294 1.74 -49.28 68.13
C GLU A 294 2.37 -50.54 68.82
N ALA A 295 3.03 -51.37 68.03
CA ALA A 295 3.75 -52.54 68.56
C ALA A 295 4.91 -52.15 69.45
N VAL A 296 5.64 -51.05 69.19
CA VAL A 296 6.69 -50.54 70.03
C VAL A 296 6.12 -49.95 71.35
N ASN A 297 5.01 -49.17 71.24
CA ASN A 297 4.33 -48.64 72.44
C ASN A 297 3.93 -49.72 73.42
N VAL A 298 3.38 -50.86 72.91
CA VAL A 298 3.04 -52.00 73.76
C VAL A 298 4.33 -52.56 74.53
N LYS A 299 5.44 -52.68 73.77
CA LYS A 299 6.69 -53.16 74.37
C LYS A 299 7.30 -52.19 75.37
N VAL A 300 7.22 -50.87 75.10
CA VAL A 300 7.66 -49.80 76.00
C VAL A 300 6.85 -49.83 77.28
N TYR A 301 5.51 -49.96 77.18
CA TYR A 301 4.62 -50.09 78.31
C TYR A 301 4.97 -51.35 79.14
N ASP A 302 5.12 -52.55 78.55
CA ASP A 302 5.51 -53.80 79.22
C ASP A 302 6.84 -53.71 79.91
N ALA A 303 7.85 -53.08 79.27
CA ALA A 303 9.19 -52.82 79.87
C ALA A 303 9.08 -51.88 81.07
N GLY A 304 8.22 -50.85 81.01
CA GLY A 304 7.94 -49.96 82.14
C GLY A 304 7.35 -50.68 83.36
N VAL A 305 6.36 -51.55 83.08
CA VAL A 305 5.73 -52.39 84.13
C VAL A 305 6.80 -53.30 84.73
N LYS A 306 7.61 -54.02 83.97
CA LYS A 306 8.67 -54.89 84.45
C LYS A 306 9.79 -54.16 85.26
N SER A 307 10.13 -52.93 84.80
CA SER A 307 11.06 -52.08 85.53
C SER A 307 10.51 -51.70 86.90
N LYS A 308 9.20 -51.36 86.96
CA LYS A 308 8.55 -51.07 88.28
C LYS A 308 8.50 -52.30 89.18
N GLU A 309 8.09 -53.44 88.65
CA GLU A 309 8.11 -54.73 89.43
C GLU A 309 9.49 -55.06 89.94
N MET A 310 10.54 -54.86 89.11
CA MET A 310 11.94 -55.08 89.51
C MET A 310 12.30 -54.18 90.70
N THR A 311 11.93 -52.91 90.68
CA THR A 311 12.19 -51.97 91.78
C THR A 311 11.46 -52.37 93.04
N GLU A 312 10.24 -52.85 92.95
CA GLU A 312 9.43 -53.35 94.06
C GLU A 312 10.04 -54.62 94.69
N ILE A 313 10.46 -55.58 93.83
CA ILE A 313 11.12 -56.80 94.30
C ILE A 313 12.43 -56.48 95.01
N VAL A 314 13.27 -55.61 94.47
CA VAL A 314 14.55 -55.24 95.07
C VAL A 314 14.35 -54.50 96.40
N ASN A 315 13.39 -53.60 96.47
CA ASN A 315 13.01 -52.92 97.73
C ASN A 315 12.56 -53.90 98.77
N HIS A 316 11.74 -54.89 98.45
CA HIS A 316 11.25 -55.93 99.34
C HIS A 316 12.40 -56.81 99.84
N VAL A 317 13.41 -57.13 98.98
CA VAL A 317 14.60 -57.89 99.37
C VAL A 317 15.49 -57.05 100.33
N LEU A 318 15.60 -55.74 100.10
CA LEU A 318 16.39 -54.83 100.99
C LEU A 318 15.78 -54.68 102.39
N GLU A 319 14.41 -54.72 102.47
CA GLU A 319 13.72 -54.56 103.76
C GLU A 319 13.65 -55.83 104.58
N ASN A 320 13.63 -56.99 103.93
CA ASN A 320 13.33 -58.25 104.59
C ASN A 320 14.50 -59.21 104.82
N ARG A 321 15.77 -58.83 104.54
CA ARG A 321 16.98 -59.66 104.66
C ARG A 321 18.14 -58.87 105.25
N SER A 322 18.88 -59.56 106.17
CA SER A 322 20.21 -59.09 106.63
C SER A 322 21.22 -59.36 105.52
N LEU A 323 21.59 -58.34 104.81
CA LEU A 323 22.45 -58.42 103.62
C LEU A 323 23.83 -57.80 103.97
N ASP A 324 24.88 -58.32 103.32
CA ASP A 324 26.19 -57.71 103.41
C ASP A 324 26.22 -56.36 102.62
N THR A 325 27.24 -55.52 102.94
CA THR A 325 27.33 -54.14 102.38
C THR A 325 27.50 -54.11 100.90
N ASP A 326 28.15 -55.11 100.28
CA ASP A 326 28.38 -55.15 98.83
C ASP A 326 27.09 -55.53 98.08
N THR A 327 26.31 -56.49 98.63
CA THR A 327 25.00 -56.88 98.12
C THR A 327 24.00 -55.75 98.22
N VAL A 328 23.98 -55.00 99.33
CA VAL A 328 23.10 -53.77 99.41
C VAL A 328 23.51 -52.73 98.41
N LYS A 329 24.79 -52.55 98.12
CA LYS A 329 25.29 -51.62 97.11
C LYS A 329 24.82 -52.04 95.72
N LEU A 330 24.93 -53.32 95.34
CA LEU A 330 24.46 -53.84 94.05
C LEU A 330 22.98 -53.72 93.89
N LEU A 331 22.17 -54.02 94.92
CA LEU A 331 20.73 -53.88 94.89
C LEU A 331 20.29 -52.39 94.70
N LYS A 332 20.96 -51.45 95.38
CA LYS A 332 20.73 -50.00 95.15
C LYS A 332 21.08 -49.56 93.73
N GLN A 333 22.15 -50.14 93.20
CA GLN A 333 22.52 -49.85 91.79
C GLN A 333 21.48 -50.39 90.80
N ILE A 334 20.84 -51.53 91.06
CA ILE A 334 19.72 -52.05 90.25
C ILE A 334 18.54 -51.13 90.37
N ILE A 335 18.19 -50.61 91.55
CA ILE A 335 17.08 -49.61 91.66
C ILE A 335 17.37 -48.36 90.81
N THR A 336 18.59 -47.80 90.99
CA THR A 336 18.98 -46.59 90.21
C THR A 336 18.94 -46.86 88.73
N ASN A 337 19.46 -48.01 88.27
CA ASN A 337 19.37 -48.38 86.84
C ASN A 337 17.89 -48.56 86.34
N SER A 338 17.05 -49.15 87.22
CA SER A 338 15.62 -49.34 86.91
C SER A 338 14.88 -48.00 86.82
N GLU A 339 15.19 -47.03 87.68
CA GLU A 339 14.66 -45.66 87.64
C GLU A 339 15.12 -44.92 86.36
N VAL A 340 16.42 -45.04 86.02
CA VAL A 340 16.93 -44.48 84.73
C VAL A 340 16.20 -45.12 83.53
N THR A 341 16.07 -46.47 83.54
CA THR A 341 15.35 -47.17 82.46
C THR A 341 13.92 -46.73 82.39
N LYS A 342 13.22 -46.49 83.49
CA LYS A 342 11.86 -45.96 83.49
C LYS A 342 11.80 -44.58 82.85
N ASN A 343 12.68 -43.66 83.19
CA ASN A 343 12.74 -42.32 82.62
C ASN A 343 13.06 -42.36 81.13
N ASP A 344 13.98 -43.24 80.70
CA ASP A 344 14.28 -43.42 79.23
C ASP A 344 13.09 -43.97 78.53
N LEU A 345 12.29 -44.90 79.09
CA LEU A 345 11.08 -45.42 78.48
C LEU A 345 9.98 -44.33 78.33
N GLU A 346 9.81 -43.45 79.33
CA GLU A 346 8.92 -42.30 79.25
C GLU A 346 9.33 -41.34 78.15
N THR A 347 10.65 -41.11 78.00
CA THR A 347 11.16 -40.29 76.87
C THR A 347 10.90 -40.93 75.52
N VAL A 348 11.15 -42.23 75.35
CA VAL A 348 10.89 -43.00 74.17
C VAL A 348 9.41 -42.96 73.82
N GLN A 349 8.52 -43.03 74.83
CA GLN A 349 7.05 -42.94 74.57
C GLN A 349 6.64 -41.58 74.10
N ALA A 350 7.23 -40.50 74.57
CA ALA A 350 6.98 -39.13 74.10
C ALA A 350 7.48 -38.97 72.66
N GLU A 351 8.69 -39.50 72.37
CA GLU A 351 9.24 -39.47 71.00
C GLU A 351 8.35 -40.24 69.98
N LEU A 352 7.87 -41.45 70.37
CA LEU A 352 6.97 -42.26 69.56
C LEU A 352 5.65 -41.51 69.25
N THR A 353 5.12 -40.77 70.23
CA THR A 353 3.95 -39.95 70.09
C THR A 353 4.21 -38.82 69.05
N GLY A 354 5.38 -38.16 69.14
CA GLY A 354 5.83 -37.17 68.19
C GLY A 354 5.96 -37.76 66.79
N ILE A 355 6.56 -38.94 66.65
CA ILE A 355 6.71 -39.62 65.37
C ILE A 355 5.33 -39.97 64.75
N ALA A 356 4.39 -40.43 65.58
CA ALA A 356 3.01 -40.73 65.12
C ALA A 356 2.31 -39.47 64.54
N MET A 357 2.46 -38.31 65.18
CA MET A 357 1.92 -37.04 64.67
C MET A 357 2.58 -36.65 63.38
N TYR A 358 3.89 -36.80 63.18
CA TYR A 358 4.56 -36.52 61.91
C TYR A 358 4.11 -37.48 60.83
N LEU A 359 3.90 -38.77 61.13
CA LEU A 359 3.39 -39.73 60.13
C LEU A 359 1.94 -39.39 59.67
N GLU A 360 1.12 -38.94 60.61
CA GLU A 360 -0.21 -38.46 60.28
C GLU A 360 -0.16 -37.24 59.30
N GLN A 361 0.73 -36.30 59.65
CA GLN A 361 0.95 -35.14 58.76
C GLN A 361 1.46 -35.52 57.36
N ILE A 362 2.37 -36.48 57.28
CA ILE A 362 2.89 -37.02 56.01
C ILE A 362 1.75 -37.70 55.23
N GLY A 363 0.89 -38.46 55.89
CA GLY A 363 -0.27 -39.07 55.30
C GLY A 363 -1.22 -38.06 54.64
N ILE A 364 -1.57 -37.02 55.43
CA ILE A 364 -2.42 -35.92 54.93
C ILE A 364 -1.78 -35.23 53.72
N THR A 365 -0.45 -34.97 53.77
CA THR A 365 0.26 -34.32 52.66
C THR A 365 0.26 -35.20 51.42
N SER A 366 0.45 -36.51 51.57
CA SER A 366 0.42 -37.50 50.49
C SER A 366 -0.96 -37.57 49.83
N ASP A 367 -2.03 -37.58 50.62
CA ASP A 367 -3.40 -37.59 50.09
C ASP A 367 -3.69 -36.29 49.32
N TYR A 368 -3.23 -35.14 49.80
CA TYR A 368 -3.36 -33.86 49.09
C TYR A 368 -2.57 -33.83 47.78
N GLN A 369 -1.34 -34.38 47.74
CA GLN A 369 -0.58 -34.50 46.50
C GLN A 369 -1.29 -35.38 45.46
N ASN A 370 -1.92 -36.48 45.89
CA ASN A 370 -2.73 -37.33 45.03
C ASN A 370 -3.95 -36.58 44.44
N GLU A 371 -4.63 -35.77 45.26
CA GLU A 371 -5.72 -34.97 44.82
C GLU A 371 -5.29 -33.96 43.76
N ILE A 372 -4.14 -33.27 43.96
CA ILE A 372 -3.56 -32.33 42.97
C ILE A 372 -3.22 -33.07 41.68
N ALA A 373 -2.56 -34.21 41.74
CA ALA A 373 -2.17 -35.01 40.59
C ALA A 373 -3.40 -35.43 39.76
N ASN A 374 -4.47 -35.87 40.43
CA ASN A 374 -5.72 -36.23 39.80
C ASN A 374 -6.41 -34.99 39.16
N SER A 375 -6.37 -33.82 39.84
CA SER A 375 -6.90 -32.57 39.30
C SER A 375 -6.14 -32.16 38.04
N HIS A 376 -4.80 -32.24 38.04
CA HIS A 376 -4.02 -31.96 36.83
C HIS A 376 -4.40 -32.90 35.68
N LYS A 377 -4.55 -34.17 35.91
CA LYS A 377 -4.95 -35.16 34.94
C LYS A 377 -6.34 -34.84 34.35
N GLU A 378 -7.30 -34.41 35.14
CA GLU A 378 -8.65 -34.01 34.67
C GLU A 378 -8.60 -32.69 33.88
N GLN A 379 -7.74 -31.74 34.25
CA GLN A 379 -7.57 -30.50 33.48
C GLN A 379 -6.96 -30.77 32.11
N VAL A 380 -5.94 -31.63 32.05
CA VAL A 380 -5.27 -31.99 30.78
C VAL A 380 -6.21 -32.77 29.86
N LYS A 381 -7.13 -33.58 30.35
CA LYS A 381 -8.14 -34.29 29.56
C LYS A 381 -9.06 -33.37 28.79
N LYS A 382 -9.20 -32.08 29.14
CA LYS A 382 -9.95 -31.10 28.38
C LYS A 382 -9.33 -30.79 27.04
N PHE A 383 -8.00 -30.93 26.94
CA PHE A 383 -7.30 -30.75 25.68
C PHE A 383 -7.46 -31.98 24.79
N LYS A 384 -7.81 -31.73 23.53
CA LYS A 384 -7.75 -32.74 22.47
C LYS A 384 -6.34 -32.71 21.90
N VAL A 385 -5.51 -33.61 22.33
CA VAL A 385 -4.14 -33.78 21.87
C VAL A 385 -4.07 -34.71 20.67
#